data_88e80104791827deca219cbdc24ef016
#
_entry.id   88e80104791827deca219cbdc24ef016
#
_cell.length_a   1.000
_cell.length_b   1.000
_cell.length_c   1.000
_cell.angle_alpha   90.00
_cell.angle_beta   90.00
_cell.angle_gamma   90.00
#
_symmetry.space_group_name_H-M   'P 1'
#
loop_
_entity.id
_entity.type
_entity.pdbx_description
1 polymer ?
#
loop_
_entity_poly.entity_id
_entity_poly.type
_entity_poly.pdbx_seq_one_letter_code
_entity_poly.pdbx_strand_id
1 'polypeptide(L)'
;MKVLVTGSSGFIGQALVRRLRAEHCDVVGLDKVPAETTDIVCDILDANGLTKAVAGTAPDAVVHLAARIDLDEKTDLSGYTANIEGVANLVEAVRRTPSVRRAIWTSSQLVCRIGYVPANDTDYKADTLYGQSKVRTEEIVRSADGAGREWCLARPTTVWGPGMSAHYQRFLHMIERGHYFHVGHGPLWKSYSYIENIAFQYWRLLSVPTDQIHRRTFYLADYTPIDLIAWCDAFQSYFGSRPIPHLPAGVARTLALCGDAVNAIGLKRFPFNSFRLNNVLTQYQFDLAPTAAVCGPLPCDMQQGVAATVAWLRNLSAR
;
A
#
# COMPACT_ATOMS: atom_id res chain seq x y z
N MET A 1 14.15 -20.74 -2.68
CA MET A 1 13.78 -20.07 -1.42
C MET A 1 12.30 -20.27 -1.20
N LYS A 2 11.92 -20.74 -0.01
CA LYS A 2 10.51 -20.88 0.40
C LYS A 2 10.05 -19.64 1.14
N VAL A 3 8.97 -19.00 0.66
CA VAL A 3 8.48 -17.72 1.20
C VAL A 3 7.05 -17.88 1.70
N LEU A 4 6.80 -17.51 2.95
CA LEU A 4 5.46 -17.33 3.49
C LEU A 4 5.01 -15.88 3.31
N VAL A 5 3.86 -15.67 2.68
CA VAL A 5 3.25 -14.36 2.50
C VAL A 5 1.94 -14.31 3.27
N THR A 6 1.88 -13.51 4.36
CA THR A 6 0.62 -13.26 5.05
C THR A 6 -0.13 -12.11 4.38
N GLY A 7 -1.45 -12.13 4.39
CA GLY A 7 -2.24 -11.15 3.64
C GLY A 7 -2.27 -11.47 2.14
N SER A 8 -2.14 -12.74 1.78
CA SER A 8 -1.99 -13.22 0.40
C SER A 8 -3.21 -12.95 -0.48
N SER A 9 -4.42 -12.83 0.07
CA SER A 9 -5.65 -12.48 -0.65
C SER A 9 -5.79 -10.99 -0.94
N GLY A 10 -4.99 -10.15 -0.25
CA GLY A 10 -5.01 -8.69 -0.39
C GLY A 10 -4.42 -8.20 -1.72
N PHE A 11 -4.61 -6.90 -2.01
CA PHE A 11 -4.17 -6.30 -3.28
C PHE A 11 -2.67 -6.48 -3.54
N ILE A 12 -1.81 -6.08 -2.58
CA ILE A 12 -0.35 -6.28 -2.70
C ILE A 12 0.00 -7.76 -2.60
N GLY A 13 -0.67 -8.51 -1.71
CA GLY A 13 -0.40 -9.93 -1.47
C GLY A 13 -0.57 -10.79 -2.72
N GLN A 14 -1.66 -10.60 -3.45
CA GLN A 14 -1.90 -11.33 -4.70
C GLN A 14 -0.82 -11.03 -5.76
N ALA A 15 -0.45 -9.76 -5.94
CA ALA A 15 0.59 -9.38 -6.88
C ALA A 15 1.95 -9.96 -6.48
N LEU A 16 2.29 -9.90 -5.19
CA LEU A 16 3.53 -10.45 -4.66
C LEU A 16 3.61 -11.97 -4.81
N VAL A 17 2.54 -12.70 -4.47
CA VAL A 17 2.50 -14.17 -4.63
C VAL A 17 2.72 -14.56 -6.09
N ARG A 18 2.02 -13.87 -7.03
CA ARG A 18 2.23 -14.13 -8.48
C ARG A 18 3.65 -13.81 -8.90
N ARG A 19 4.20 -12.68 -8.46
CA ARG A 19 5.59 -12.28 -8.78
C ARG A 19 6.59 -13.31 -8.25
N LEU A 20 6.49 -13.70 -7.00
CA LEU A 20 7.42 -14.66 -6.41
C LEU A 20 7.36 -16.04 -7.08
N ARG A 21 6.16 -16.50 -7.46
CA ARG A 21 6.00 -17.73 -8.24
C ARG A 21 6.66 -17.61 -9.62
N ALA A 22 6.54 -16.45 -10.29
CA ALA A 22 7.22 -16.18 -11.57
C ALA A 22 8.75 -16.11 -11.43
N GLU A 23 9.26 -15.73 -10.27
CA GLU A 23 10.70 -15.75 -9.92
C GLU A 23 11.15 -17.12 -9.35
N HIS A 24 10.37 -18.17 -9.58
CA HIS A 24 10.66 -19.55 -9.17
C HIS A 24 10.87 -19.76 -7.65
N CYS A 25 10.25 -18.92 -6.82
CA CYS A 25 10.16 -19.16 -5.39
C CYS A 25 9.08 -20.20 -5.07
N ASP A 26 9.33 -21.04 -4.05
CA ASP A 26 8.28 -21.84 -3.42
C ASP A 26 7.47 -20.94 -2.49
N VAL A 27 6.23 -20.62 -2.85
CA VAL A 27 5.42 -19.60 -2.15
C VAL A 27 4.23 -20.22 -1.49
N VAL A 28 4.07 -19.95 -0.21
CA VAL A 28 2.88 -20.30 0.58
C VAL A 28 2.16 -19.00 0.99
N GLY A 29 0.95 -18.82 0.47
CA GLY A 29 0.08 -17.71 0.86
C GLY A 29 -0.75 -18.06 2.09
N LEU A 30 -0.80 -17.14 3.08
CA LEU A 30 -1.62 -17.26 4.27
C LEU A 30 -2.53 -16.04 4.39
N ASP A 31 -3.81 -16.27 4.55
CA ASP A 31 -4.81 -15.23 4.79
C ASP A 31 -6.02 -15.80 5.53
N LYS A 32 -6.82 -14.98 6.17
CA LYS A 32 -8.11 -15.38 6.73
C LYS A 32 -9.20 -15.54 5.66
N VAL A 33 -8.98 -14.99 4.47
CA VAL A 33 -9.90 -15.06 3.33
C VAL A 33 -9.33 -16.00 2.28
N PRO A 34 -10.08 -17.04 1.86
CA PRO A 34 -9.66 -17.93 0.78
C PRO A 34 -9.58 -17.16 -0.55
N ALA A 35 -8.51 -17.41 -1.31
CA ALA A 35 -8.28 -16.86 -2.64
C ALA A 35 -7.36 -17.81 -3.44
N GLU A 36 -7.20 -17.59 -4.74
CA GLU A 36 -6.26 -18.34 -5.58
C GLU A 36 -4.81 -18.28 -5.05
N THR A 37 -4.49 -17.20 -4.33
CA THR A 37 -3.17 -16.95 -3.74
C THR A 37 -3.10 -17.31 -2.25
N THR A 38 -4.12 -17.98 -1.70
CA THR A 38 -4.19 -18.39 -0.28
C THR A 38 -4.11 -19.91 -0.19
N ASP A 39 -2.98 -20.44 0.24
CA ASP A 39 -2.75 -21.86 0.43
C ASP A 39 -3.17 -22.31 1.85
N ILE A 40 -3.05 -21.41 2.84
CA ILE A 40 -3.43 -21.65 4.24
C ILE A 40 -4.45 -20.59 4.68
N VAL A 41 -5.66 -21.05 5.05
CA VAL A 41 -6.67 -20.14 5.64
C VAL A 41 -6.43 -20.07 7.15
N CYS A 42 -5.96 -18.92 7.63
CA CYS A 42 -5.65 -18.68 9.05
C CYS A 42 -5.77 -17.19 9.38
N ASP A 43 -6.46 -16.85 10.48
CA ASP A 43 -6.45 -15.50 11.02
C ASP A 43 -5.16 -15.30 11.84
N ILE A 44 -4.43 -14.21 11.60
CA ILE A 44 -3.22 -13.87 12.37
C ILE A 44 -3.51 -13.56 13.85
N LEU A 45 -4.77 -13.38 14.22
CA LEU A 45 -5.22 -13.25 15.61
C LEU A 45 -5.32 -14.61 16.31
N ASP A 46 -5.43 -15.72 15.57
CA ASP A 46 -5.29 -17.07 16.14
C ASP A 46 -3.79 -17.40 16.33
N ALA A 47 -3.23 -17.03 17.47
CA ALA A 47 -1.81 -17.22 17.78
C ALA A 47 -1.35 -18.69 17.66
N ASN A 48 -2.22 -19.65 18.06
CA ASN A 48 -1.88 -21.07 18.00
C ASN A 48 -1.93 -21.60 16.56
N GLY A 49 -2.99 -21.28 15.82
CA GLY A 49 -3.13 -21.63 14.40
C GLY A 49 -1.99 -21.04 13.58
N LEU A 50 -1.68 -19.76 13.78
CA LEU A 50 -0.58 -19.07 13.10
C LEU A 50 0.78 -19.71 13.39
N THR A 51 1.08 -20.02 14.67
CA THR A 51 2.33 -20.68 15.04
C THR A 51 2.46 -22.05 14.38
N LYS A 52 1.40 -22.85 14.35
CA LYS A 52 1.36 -24.13 13.64
C LYS A 52 1.56 -23.99 12.14
N ALA A 53 0.91 -22.98 11.52
CA ALA A 53 1.01 -22.70 10.10
C ALA A 53 2.44 -22.30 9.70
N VAL A 54 3.08 -21.39 10.44
CA VAL A 54 4.46 -20.96 10.18
C VAL A 54 5.44 -22.12 10.38
N ALA A 55 5.31 -22.87 11.48
CA ALA A 55 6.17 -24.01 11.77
C ALA A 55 5.99 -25.14 10.75
N GLY A 56 4.76 -25.48 10.38
CA GLY A 56 4.47 -26.51 9.37
C GLY A 56 4.92 -26.14 7.96
N THR A 57 4.89 -24.84 7.63
CA THR A 57 5.44 -24.32 6.37
C THR A 57 6.96 -24.39 6.36
N ALA A 58 7.62 -24.17 7.50
CA ALA A 58 9.07 -24.06 7.64
C ALA A 58 9.72 -23.17 6.56
N PRO A 59 9.27 -21.91 6.38
CA PRO A 59 9.74 -21.04 5.31
C PRO A 59 11.16 -20.53 5.57
N ASP A 60 11.89 -20.19 4.51
CA ASP A 60 13.17 -19.48 4.58
C ASP A 60 12.97 -17.99 4.90
N ALA A 61 11.86 -17.42 4.40
CA ALA A 61 11.54 -16.01 4.58
C ALA A 61 10.04 -15.78 4.78
N VAL A 62 9.71 -14.66 5.46
CA VAL A 62 8.33 -14.21 5.68
C VAL A 62 8.16 -12.81 5.15
N VAL A 63 7.06 -12.56 4.41
CA VAL A 63 6.59 -11.20 4.08
C VAL A 63 5.24 -10.99 4.75
N HIS A 64 5.18 -10.05 5.67
CA HIS A 64 3.98 -9.75 6.43
C HIS A 64 3.21 -8.60 5.77
N LEU A 65 2.08 -8.94 5.12
CA LEU A 65 1.17 -7.97 4.50
C LEU A 65 -0.21 -7.95 5.16
N ALA A 66 -0.55 -8.96 5.97
CA ALA A 66 -1.86 -9.04 6.61
C ALA A 66 -2.07 -7.83 7.55
N ALA A 67 -3.13 -7.07 7.30
CA ALA A 67 -3.48 -5.89 8.06
C ALA A 67 -4.92 -5.46 7.81
N ARG A 68 -5.54 -4.77 8.76
CA ARG A 68 -6.70 -3.92 8.50
C ARG A 68 -6.21 -2.59 7.96
N ILE A 69 -6.69 -2.17 6.78
CA ILE A 69 -6.16 -1.01 6.04
C ILE A 69 -7.18 0.12 5.83
N ASP A 70 -8.45 -0.08 6.19
CA ASP A 70 -9.46 0.98 6.08
C ASP A 70 -9.21 2.12 7.07
N LEU A 71 -9.82 3.27 6.81
CA LEU A 71 -9.75 4.48 7.66
C LEU A 71 -11.11 4.75 8.34
N ASP A 72 -11.95 3.73 8.45
CA ASP A 72 -13.33 3.88 8.90
C ASP A 72 -13.44 3.97 10.42
N GLU A 73 -12.45 3.46 11.15
CA GLU A 73 -12.38 3.59 12.60
C GLU A 73 -12.21 5.04 13.03
N LYS A 74 -12.98 5.46 14.05
CA LYS A 74 -13.02 6.85 14.50
C LYS A 74 -12.81 7.03 16.00
N THR A 75 -12.86 5.95 16.75
CA THR A 75 -12.91 5.99 18.21
C THR A 75 -11.53 5.78 18.82
N ASP A 76 -10.92 4.62 18.56
CA ASP A 76 -9.66 4.21 19.17
C ASP A 76 -8.96 3.11 18.34
N LEU A 77 -7.90 2.52 18.87
CA LEU A 77 -7.12 1.49 18.19
C LEU A 77 -7.72 0.08 18.26
N SER A 78 -8.82 -0.14 19.00
CA SER A 78 -9.39 -1.48 19.22
C SER A 78 -9.82 -2.16 17.92
N GLY A 79 -10.18 -1.39 16.91
CA GLY A 79 -10.50 -1.90 15.58
C GLY A 79 -9.29 -2.40 14.78
N TYR A 80 -8.06 -2.11 15.22
CA TYR A 80 -6.83 -2.49 14.50
C TYR A 80 -6.02 -3.59 15.20
N THR A 81 -6.69 -4.52 15.89
CA THR A 81 -6.04 -5.66 16.58
C THR A 81 -5.14 -6.47 15.63
N ALA A 82 -5.55 -6.68 14.38
CA ALA A 82 -4.72 -7.34 13.38
C ALA A 82 -3.35 -6.64 13.17
N ASN A 83 -3.31 -5.30 13.24
CA ASN A 83 -2.09 -4.52 13.04
C ASN A 83 -1.20 -4.48 14.30
N ILE A 84 -1.71 -4.88 15.44
CA ILE A 84 -1.02 -4.83 16.74
C ILE A 84 -0.81 -6.25 17.27
N GLU A 85 -1.89 -6.92 17.69
CA GLU A 85 -1.84 -8.28 18.25
C GLU A 85 -1.44 -9.31 17.20
N GLY A 86 -2.00 -9.19 15.96
CA GLY A 86 -1.64 -10.07 14.85
C GLY A 86 -0.16 -10.00 14.49
N VAL A 87 0.43 -8.79 14.54
CA VAL A 87 1.89 -8.61 14.33
C VAL A 87 2.68 -9.25 15.46
N ALA A 88 2.27 -9.06 16.72
CA ALA A 88 2.93 -9.67 17.87
C ALA A 88 2.89 -11.21 17.82
N ASN A 89 1.75 -11.77 17.42
CA ASN A 89 1.59 -13.21 17.21
C ASN A 89 2.54 -13.74 16.12
N LEU A 90 2.65 -13.02 14.99
CA LEU A 90 3.55 -13.43 13.92
C LEU A 90 5.03 -13.29 14.32
N VAL A 91 5.41 -12.25 15.06
CA VAL A 91 6.77 -12.10 15.62
C VAL A 91 7.11 -13.31 16.46
N GLU A 92 6.20 -13.76 17.33
CA GLU A 92 6.44 -14.93 18.16
C GLU A 92 6.49 -16.24 17.34
N ALA A 93 5.63 -16.40 16.36
CA ALA A 93 5.64 -17.55 15.45
C ALA A 93 6.97 -17.65 14.68
N VAL A 94 7.47 -16.51 14.16
CA VAL A 94 8.76 -16.41 13.45
C VAL A 94 9.91 -16.72 14.40
N ARG A 95 9.88 -16.19 15.65
CA ARG A 95 10.91 -16.47 16.65
C ARG A 95 11.05 -17.97 16.95
N ARG A 96 9.93 -18.69 17.02
CA ARG A 96 9.87 -20.13 17.26
C ARG A 96 10.18 -21.01 16.05
N THR A 97 10.34 -20.42 14.86
CA THR A 97 10.57 -21.17 13.62
C THR A 97 12.00 -20.94 13.12
N PRO A 98 12.96 -21.83 13.42
CA PRO A 98 14.39 -21.61 13.10
C PRO A 98 14.72 -21.56 11.61
N SER A 99 13.86 -22.14 10.74
CA SER A 99 14.05 -22.06 9.29
C SER A 99 13.95 -20.65 8.74
N VAL A 100 13.16 -19.76 9.39
CA VAL A 100 13.00 -18.36 8.97
C VAL A 100 14.31 -17.62 9.22
N ARG A 101 14.96 -17.19 8.15
CA ARG A 101 16.19 -16.40 8.19
C ARG A 101 15.90 -14.91 7.99
N ARG A 102 14.87 -14.57 7.18
CA ARG A 102 14.56 -13.20 6.79
C ARG A 102 13.07 -12.89 6.98
N ALA A 103 12.76 -11.68 7.44
CA ALA A 103 11.40 -11.19 7.57
C ALA A 103 11.27 -9.74 7.02
N ILE A 104 10.30 -9.50 6.15
CA ILE A 104 9.92 -8.17 5.69
C ILE A 104 8.59 -7.81 6.35
N TRP A 105 8.61 -6.75 7.14
CA TRP A 105 7.45 -6.28 7.90
C TRP A 105 6.84 -5.07 7.22
N THR A 106 5.59 -5.20 6.78
CA THR A 106 4.93 -4.12 6.06
C THR A 106 4.26 -3.14 7.01
N SER A 107 4.76 -1.91 6.97
CA SER A 107 4.20 -0.72 7.59
C SER A 107 3.37 0.09 6.58
N SER A 108 3.45 1.41 6.62
CA SER A 108 2.77 2.33 5.71
C SER A 108 3.46 3.69 5.72
N GLN A 109 3.35 4.45 4.63
CA GLN A 109 3.68 5.88 4.65
C GLN A 109 2.87 6.66 5.70
N LEU A 110 1.68 6.18 6.09
CA LEU A 110 0.78 6.86 7.03
C LEU A 110 1.22 6.77 8.50
N VAL A 111 2.40 6.23 8.80
CA VAL A 111 3.08 6.47 10.08
C VAL A 111 3.40 7.97 10.26
N CYS A 112 3.33 8.73 9.18
CA CYS A 112 3.32 10.18 9.16
C CYS A 112 2.11 10.69 8.38
N ARG A 113 1.57 11.84 8.79
CA ARG A 113 0.52 12.53 8.02
C ARG A 113 1.04 12.89 6.62
N ILE A 114 0.14 12.92 5.65
CA ILE A 114 0.48 13.29 4.27
C ILE A 114 1.11 14.70 4.24
N GLY A 115 2.22 14.84 3.50
CA GLY A 115 2.98 16.09 3.38
C GLY A 115 4.01 16.33 4.49
N TYR A 116 4.09 15.48 5.52
CA TYR A 116 5.16 15.53 6.52
C TYR A 116 6.38 14.75 6.04
N VAL A 117 7.55 15.36 6.13
CA VAL A 117 8.85 14.71 5.83
C VAL A 117 9.51 14.36 7.18
N PRO A 118 9.64 13.07 7.54
CA PRO A 118 10.24 12.67 8.79
C PRO A 118 11.75 12.91 8.80
N ALA A 119 12.29 13.35 9.93
CA ALA A 119 13.73 13.57 10.11
C ALA A 119 14.53 12.25 10.18
N ASN A 120 13.90 11.18 10.60
CA ASN A 120 14.46 9.83 10.68
C ASN A 120 13.35 8.77 10.69
N ASP A 121 13.72 7.50 10.68
CA ASP A 121 12.80 6.37 10.60
C ASP A 121 11.80 6.26 11.77
N THR A 122 12.07 6.88 12.91
CA THR A 122 11.23 6.85 14.12
C THR A 122 10.57 8.19 14.44
N ASP A 123 10.71 9.18 13.55
CA ASP A 123 9.98 10.46 13.67
C ASP A 123 8.54 10.29 13.15
N TYR A 124 7.70 9.69 13.99
CA TYR A 124 6.31 9.40 13.67
C TYR A 124 5.40 10.61 13.88
N LYS A 125 4.51 10.88 12.93
CA LYS A 125 3.50 11.95 12.98
C LYS A 125 2.16 11.49 12.38
N ALA A 126 1.69 10.33 12.82
CA ALA A 126 0.41 9.77 12.36
C ALA A 126 -0.77 10.61 12.82
N ASP A 127 -1.66 10.95 11.91
CA ASP A 127 -2.91 11.72 12.14
C ASP A 127 -4.18 10.88 11.96
N THR A 128 -4.03 9.59 11.63
CA THR A 128 -5.13 8.63 11.51
C THR A 128 -4.93 7.46 12.48
N LEU A 129 -6.01 6.83 12.94
CA LEU A 129 -5.92 5.63 13.78
C LEU A 129 -5.23 4.47 13.05
N TYR A 130 -5.46 4.33 11.75
CA TYR A 130 -4.69 3.39 10.93
C TYR A 130 -3.18 3.69 10.98
N GLY A 131 -2.79 4.94 10.76
CA GLY A 131 -1.39 5.36 10.85
C GLY A 131 -0.79 5.08 12.22
N GLN A 132 -1.51 5.40 13.30
CA GLN A 132 -1.10 5.07 14.67
C GLN A 132 -0.95 3.55 14.89
N SER A 133 -1.86 2.73 14.32
CA SER A 133 -1.74 1.27 14.38
C SER A 133 -0.48 0.77 13.67
N LYS A 134 -0.08 1.41 12.56
CA LYS A 134 1.16 1.06 11.84
C LYS A 134 2.42 1.55 12.58
N VAL A 135 2.33 2.65 13.34
CA VAL A 135 3.40 3.03 14.29
C VAL A 135 3.57 1.91 15.33
N ARG A 136 2.47 1.40 15.91
CA ARG A 136 2.52 0.25 16.84
C ARG A 136 3.12 -1.01 16.20
N THR A 137 2.76 -1.29 14.92
CA THR A 137 3.42 -2.36 14.14
C THR A 137 4.94 -2.21 14.14
N GLU A 138 5.45 -1.01 13.81
CA GLU A 138 6.89 -0.76 13.76
C GLU A 138 7.56 -0.86 15.15
N GLU A 139 6.93 -0.32 16.18
CA GLU A 139 7.41 -0.41 17.56
C GLU A 139 7.55 -1.86 18.02
N ILE A 140 6.56 -2.72 17.75
CA ILE A 140 6.59 -4.15 18.07
C ILE A 140 7.76 -4.85 17.35
N VAL A 141 7.89 -4.62 16.04
CA VAL A 141 8.94 -5.23 15.23
C VAL A 141 10.34 -4.79 15.68
N ARG A 142 10.54 -3.49 15.91
CA ARG A 142 11.82 -2.94 16.36
C ARG A 142 12.19 -3.44 17.76
N SER A 143 11.24 -3.45 18.70
CA SER A 143 11.46 -3.95 20.07
C SER A 143 11.81 -5.44 20.11
N ALA A 144 11.25 -6.22 19.17
CA ALA A 144 11.52 -7.65 19.03
C ALA A 144 12.76 -7.95 18.17
N ASP A 145 13.46 -6.93 17.69
CA ASP A 145 14.56 -7.04 16.71
C ASP A 145 14.19 -7.94 15.53
N GLY A 146 12.98 -7.69 14.94
CA GLY A 146 12.47 -8.48 13.82
C GLY A 146 12.31 -9.97 14.10
N ALA A 147 12.01 -10.32 15.35
CA ALA A 147 11.99 -11.70 15.87
C ALA A 147 13.38 -12.36 15.95
N GLY A 148 14.46 -11.58 16.00
CA GLY A 148 15.84 -12.07 16.01
C GLY A 148 16.29 -12.63 14.65
N ARG A 149 15.71 -12.13 13.56
CA ARG A 149 16.03 -12.55 12.18
C ARG A 149 16.66 -11.40 11.41
N GLU A 150 17.10 -11.65 10.17
CA GLU A 150 17.36 -10.55 9.23
C GLU A 150 16.03 -9.88 8.91
N TRP A 151 15.94 -8.54 9.04
CA TRP A 151 14.66 -7.88 8.83
C TRP A 151 14.79 -6.47 8.27
N CYS A 152 13.72 -6.04 7.60
CA CYS A 152 13.49 -4.64 7.26
C CYS A 152 12.02 -4.28 7.41
N LEU A 153 11.76 -2.97 7.51
CA LEU A 153 10.43 -2.38 7.42
C LEU A 153 10.21 -1.86 6.00
N ALA A 154 9.05 -2.18 5.44
CA ALA A 154 8.59 -1.65 4.16
C ALA A 154 7.41 -0.71 4.40
N ARG A 155 7.50 0.53 3.92
CA ARG A 155 6.44 1.55 3.96
C ARG A 155 5.88 1.79 2.56
N PRO A 156 4.95 0.96 2.07
CA PRO A 156 4.27 1.25 0.81
C PRO A 156 3.59 2.61 0.86
N THR A 157 3.63 3.31 -0.28
CA THR A 157 2.89 4.55 -0.49
C THR A 157 1.50 4.25 -1.05
N THR A 158 0.89 5.19 -1.76
CA THR A 158 -0.38 4.93 -2.45
C THR A 158 -0.15 3.98 -3.62
N VAL A 159 -0.68 2.77 -3.51
CA VAL A 159 -0.54 1.73 -4.54
C VAL A 159 -1.73 1.74 -5.48
N TRP A 160 -1.45 1.69 -6.78
CA TRP A 160 -2.44 1.67 -7.86
C TRP A 160 -2.14 0.57 -8.88
N GLY A 161 -3.13 0.20 -9.68
CA GLY A 161 -2.97 -0.82 -10.72
C GLY A 161 -4.11 -1.84 -10.74
N PRO A 162 -4.01 -2.88 -11.57
CA PRO A 162 -5.00 -3.97 -11.63
C PRO A 162 -5.21 -4.63 -10.27
N GLY A 163 -6.46 -4.77 -9.83
CA GLY A 163 -6.81 -5.30 -8.51
C GLY A 163 -7.03 -4.24 -7.42
N MET A 164 -6.86 -2.94 -7.73
CA MET A 164 -7.07 -1.86 -6.77
C MET A 164 -8.49 -1.83 -6.21
N SER A 165 -8.65 -1.24 -5.01
CA SER A 165 -9.92 -1.19 -4.30
C SER A 165 -11.01 -0.43 -5.08
N ALA A 166 -12.28 -0.75 -4.79
CA ALA A 166 -13.45 -0.10 -5.39
C ALA A 166 -13.44 1.44 -5.23
N HIS A 167 -12.77 1.97 -4.19
CA HIS A 167 -12.65 3.41 -4.01
C HIS A 167 -11.83 4.07 -5.13
N TYR A 168 -10.67 3.49 -5.48
CA TYR A 168 -9.84 3.97 -6.58
C TYR A 168 -10.46 3.69 -7.94
N GLN A 169 -11.15 2.55 -8.11
CA GLN A 169 -11.89 2.25 -9.33
C GLN A 169 -12.95 3.33 -9.60
N ARG A 170 -13.72 3.75 -8.57
CA ARG A 170 -14.70 4.85 -8.71
C ARG A 170 -14.06 6.16 -9.17
N PHE A 171 -12.86 6.47 -8.69
CA PHE A 171 -12.14 7.64 -9.14
C PHE A 171 -11.77 7.54 -10.63
N LEU A 172 -11.25 6.41 -11.10
CA LEU A 172 -10.92 6.20 -12.50
C LEU A 172 -12.19 6.21 -13.39
N HIS A 173 -13.31 5.65 -12.93
CA HIS A 173 -14.59 5.76 -13.63
C HIS A 173 -15.12 7.20 -13.73
N MET A 174 -14.77 8.09 -12.79
CA MET A 174 -15.09 9.52 -12.94
C MET A 174 -14.30 10.15 -14.09
N ILE A 175 -13.04 9.76 -14.29
CA ILE A 175 -12.23 10.19 -15.43
C ILE A 175 -12.82 9.63 -16.73
N GLU A 176 -13.10 8.33 -16.78
CA GLU A 176 -13.69 7.66 -17.93
C GLU A 176 -15.01 8.31 -18.40
N ARG A 177 -15.88 8.67 -17.43
CA ARG A 177 -17.18 9.31 -17.70
C ARG A 177 -17.09 10.81 -17.95
N GLY A 178 -15.88 11.40 -17.85
CA GLY A 178 -15.65 12.83 -17.99
C GLY A 178 -16.28 13.69 -16.88
N HIS A 179 -16.40 13.14 -15.67
CA HIS A 179 -16.92 13.84 -14.48
C HIS A 179 -15.81 14.35 -13.56
N TYR A 180 -14.55 14.17 -13.93
CA TYR A 180 -13.41 14.66 -13.19
C TYR A 180 -12.93 16.01 -13.74
N PHE A 181 -12.30 16.81 -12.89
CA PHE A 181 -11.65 18.07 -13.26
C PHE A 181 -10.33 18.22 -12.49
N HIS A 182 -9.35 18.84 -13.12
CA HIS A 182 -8.12 19.24 -12.46
C HIS A 182 -8.32 20.50 -11.64
N VAL A 183 -7.54 20.66 -10.56
CA VAL A 183 -7.54 21.88 -9.74
C VAL A 183 -6.23 22.62 -9.98
N GLY A 184 -6.33 23.81 -10.59
CA GLY A 184 -5.15 24.59 -10.99
C GLY A 184 -4.49 24.05 -12.25
N HIS A 185 -3.26 24.50 -12.52
CA HIS A 185 -2.49 24.16 -13.73
C HIS A 185 -1.05 23.67 -13.43
N GLY A 186 -0.61 23.75 -12.19
CA GLY A 186 0.73 23.30 -11.80
C GLY A 186 0.78 21.82 -11.47
N PRO A 187 1.98 21.24 -11.55
CA PRO A 187 2.16 19.82 -11.21
C PRO A 187 1.81 19.55 -9.76
N LEU A 188 1.21 18.39 -9.50
CA LEU A 188 0.83 17.90 -8.18
C LEU A 188 1.60 16.61 -7.89
N TRP A 189 2.81 16.75 -7.39
CA TRP A 189 3.72 15.63 -7.20
C TRP A 189 3.31 14.68 -6.08
N LYS A 190 3.26 13.40 -6.40
CA LYS A 190 2.88 12.30 -5.49
C LYS A 190 3.86 11.14 -5.61
N SER A 191 4.34 10.64 -4.49
CA SER A 191 5.01 9.34 -4.47
C SER A 191 3.95 8.23 -4.48
N TYR A 192 3.52 7.85 -5.68
CA TYR A 192 2.63 6.70 -5.91
C TYR A 192 3.43 5.49 -6.34
N SER A 193 2.82 4.34 -6.33
CA SER A 193 3.46 3.09 -6.72
C SER A 193 2.56 2.23 -7.58
N TYR A 194 3.07 1.82 -8.73
CA TYR A 194 2.39 0.82 -9.53
C TYR A 194 2.55 -0.58 -8.90
N ILE A 195 1.48 -1.36 -8.91
CA ILE A 195 1.41 -2.65 -8.19
C ILE A 195 2.51 -3.64 -8.55
N GLU A 196 2.89 -3.75 -9.84
CA GLU A 196 3.95 -4.66 -10.26
C GLU A 196 5.34 -4.17 -9.79
N ASN A 197 5.54 -2.86 -9.69
CA ASN A 197 6.77 -2.26 -9.17
C ASN A 197 6.91 -2.54 -7.67
N ILE A 198 5.83 -2.44 -6.90
CA ILE A 198 5.83 -2.82 -5.47
C ILE A 198 6.13 -4.31 -5.29
N ALA A 199 5.48 -5.18 -6.06
CA ALA A 199 5.73 -6.62 -5.98
C ALA A 199 7.20 -6.94 -6.32
N PHE A 200 7.76 -6.26 -7.32
CA PHE A 200 9.17 -6.34 -7.66
C PHE A 200 10.09 -5.86 -6.52
N GLN A 201 9.78 -4.71 -5.89
CA GLN A 201 10.58 -4.18 -4.77
C GLN A 201 10.59 -5.15 -3.59
N TYR A 202 9.46 -5.77 -3.23
CA TYR A 202 9.42 -6.82 -2.20
C TYR A 202 10.28 -8.02 -2.55
N TRP A 203 10.21 -8.51 -3.80
CA TRP A 203 11.07 -9.60 -4.26
C TRP A 203 12.55 -9.25 -4.18
N ARG A 204 12.93 -8.02 -4.55
CA ARG A 204 14.31 -7.54 -4.42
C ARG A 204 14.77 -7.52 -2.97
N LEU A 205 13.97 -6.99 -2.05
CA LEU A 205 14.27 -6.98 -0.62
C LEU A 205 14.44 -8.41 -0.04
N LEU A 206 13.78 -9.41 -0.61
CA LEU A 206 13.99 -10.81 -0.26
C LEU A 206 15.31 -11.39 -0.80
N SER A 207 15.81 -10.85 -1.90
CA SER A 207 16.90 -11.47 -2.69
C SER A 207 18.28 -10.84 -2.48
N VAL A 208 18.35 -9.59 -2.00
CA VAL A 208 19.62 -8.87 -1.82
C VAL A 208 20.37 -9.31 -0.56
N PRO A 209 21.69 -9.06 -0.45
CA PRO A 209 22.48 -9.32 0.75
C PRO A 209 21.93 -8.66 2.01
N THR A 210 22.17 -9.29 3.16
CA THR A 210 21.65 -8.87 4.49
C THR A 210 22.06 -7.47 4.88
N ASP A 211 23.32 -7.12 4.64
CA ASP A 211 23.90 -5.81 4.98
C ASP A 211 23.22 -4.64 4.28
N GLN A 212 22.53 -4.89 3.16
CA GLN A 212 21.78 -3.88 2.44
C GLN A 212 20.41 -3.60 3.05
N ILE A 213 19.83 -4.52 3.85
CA ILE A 213 18.45 -4.38 4.32
C ILE A 213 18.28 -4.46 5.84
N HIS A 214 19.20 -5.14 6.56
CA HIS A 214 19.00 -5.47 7.96
C HIS A 214 18.80 -4.23 8.84
N ARG A 215 17.71 -4.21 9.61
CA ARG A 215 17.27 -3.10 10.49
C ARG A 215 16.99 -1.78 9.79
N ARG A 216 16.79 -1.81 8.46
CA ARG A 216 16.50 -0.60 7.67
C ARG A 216 15.00 -0.46 7.38
N THR A 217 14.60 0.76 7.06
CA THR A 217 13.25 1.10 6.63
C THR A 217 13.29 1.60 5.20
N PHE A 218 12.39 1.10 4.36
CA PHE A 218 12.30 1.45 2.95
C PHE A 218 10.90 1.99 2.62
N TYR A 219 10.84 3.20 2.05
CA TYR A 219 9.63 3.63 1.36
C TYR A 219 9.55 2.91 0.02
N LEU A 220 8.40 2.28 -0.26
CA LEU A 220 8.18 1.59 -1.52
C LEU A 220 7.25 2.42 -2.40
N ALA A 221 7.80 2.92 -3.50
CA ALA A 221 7.09 3.72 -4.51
C ALA A 221 7.84 3.67 -5.84
N ASP A 222 7.21 4.17 -6.89
CA ASP A 222 7.91 4.46 -8.15
C ASP A 222 8.93 5.57 -7.91
N TYR A 223 10.16 5.40 -8.43
CA TYR A 223 11.27 6.30 -8.06
C TYR A 223 11.11 7.72 -8.58
N THR A 224 10.40 7.89 -9.68
CA THR A 224 9.99 9.20 -10.17
C THR A 224 8.61 9.52 -9.63
N PRO A 225 8.44 10.59 -8.82
CA PRO A 225 7.12 11.01 -8.38
C PRO A 225 6.19 11.24 -9.56
N ILE A 226 4.95 10.85 -9.40
CA ILE A 226 3.90 11.07 -10.41
C ILE A 226 3.39 12.50 -10.28
N ASP A 227 3.31 13.24 -11.39
CA ASP A 227 2.43 14.38 -11.48
C ASP A 227 1.00 13.86 -11.62
N LEU A 228 0.16 14.14 -10.63
CA LEU A 228 -1.23 13.66 -10.61
C LEU A 228 -2.05 14.14 -11.82
N ILE A 229 -1.75 15.34 -12.35
CA ILE A 229 -2.40 15.87 -13.55
C ILE A 229 -2.04 14.99 -14.75
N ALA A 230 -0.75 14.80 -15.02
CA ALA A 230 -0.28 13.98 -16.13
C ALA A 230 -0.73 12.51 -16.01
N TRP A 231 -0.82 11.99 -14.79
CA TRP A 231 -1.33 10.64 -14.52
C TRP A 231 -2.83 10.50 -14.85
N CYS A 232 -3.65 11.48 -14.47
CA CYS A 232 -5.08 11.50 -14.82
C CYS A 232 -5.28 11.67 -16.32
N ASP A 233 -4.48 12.53 -16.99
CA ASP A 233 -4.54 12.75 -18.44
C ASP A 233 -4.14 11.48 -19.21
N ALA A 234 -3.16 10.72 -18.71
CA ALA A 234 -2.83 9.42 -19.27
C ALA A 234 -4.03 8.47 -19.21
N PHE A 235 -4.71 8.34 -18.07
CA PHE A 235 -5.93 7.54 -17.96
C PHE A 235 -7.03 8.05 -18.91
N GLN A 236 -7.25 9.35 -18.97
CA GLN A 236 -8.21 9.97 -19.88
C GLN A 236 -7.95 9.58 -21.34
N SER A 237 -6.69 9.65 -21.76
CA SER A 237 -6.26 9.28 -23.13
C SER A 237 -6.52 7.80 -23.41
N TYR A 238 -6.15 6.88 -22.51
CA TYR A 238 -6.37 5.45 -22.68
C TYR A 238 -7.85 5.05 -22.62
N PHE A 239 -8.69 5.75 -21.85
CA PHE A 239 -10.15 5.57 -21.90
C PHE A 239 -10.77 6.10 -23.20
N GLY A 240 -10.13 7.08 -23.85
CA GLY A 240 -10.69 7.80 -24.99
C GLY A 240 -11.82 8.75 -24.57
N SER A 241 -11.82 9.20 -23.32
CA SER A 241 -12.82 10.13 -22.80
C SER A 241 -12.48 11.58 -23.16
N ARG A 242 -13.44 12.49 -22.93
CA ARG A 242 -13.22 13.93 -23.21
C ARG A 242 -12.08 14.49 -22.36
N PRO A 243 -11.33 15.50 -22.87
CA PRO A 243 -10.27 16.17 -22.13
C PRO A 243 -10.74 16.65 -20.75
N ILE A 244 -9.88 16.52 -19.75
CA ILE A 244 -10.18 16.91 -18.37
C ILE A 244 -10.10 18.43 -18.23
N PRO A 245 -11.18 19.14 -17.85
CA PRO A 245 -11.14 20.58 -17.67
C PRO A 245 -10.36 20.98 -16.43
N HIS A 246 -9.76 22.17 -16.46
CA HIS A 246 -9.08 22.78 -15.32
C HIS A 246 -9.98 23.76 -14.58
N LEU A 247 -10.12 23.58 -13.26
CA LEU A 247 -10.89 24.45 -12.39
C LEU A 247 -9.92 25.35 -11.58
N PRO A 248 -10.10 26.68 -11.61
CA PRO A 248 -9.30 27.56 -10.77
C PRO A 248 -9.38 27.18 -9.28
N ALA A 249 -8.25 27.22 -8.57
CA ALA A 249 -8.18 26.79 -7.16
C ALA A 249 -9.18 27.50 -6.24
N GLY A 250 -9.46 28.80 -6.50
CA GLY A 250 -10.47 29.57 -5.75
C GLY A 250 -11.87 28.98 -5.92
N VAL A 251 -12.26 28.67 -7.15
CA VAL A 251 -13.57 28.05 -7.45
C VAL A 251 -13.67 26.66 -6.81
N ALA A 252 -12.60 25.85 -6.92
CA ALA A 252 -12.56 24.52 -6.29
C ALA A 252 -12.73 24.62 -4.75
N ARG A 253 -12.11 25.60 -4.08
CA ARG A 253 -12.28 25.84 -2.64
C ARG A 253 -13.70 26.19 -2.28
N THR A 254 -14.35 27.09 -3.03
CA THR A 254 -15.75 27.45 -2.80
C THR A 254 -16.67 26.24 -2.95
N LEU A 255 -16.50 25.45 -4.00
CA LEU A 255 -17.27 24.21 -4.20
C LEU A 255 -17.04 23.21 -3.07
N ALA A 256 -15.81 23.08 -2.58
CA ALA A 256 -15.49 22.19 -1.48
C ALA A 256 -16.19 22.62 -0.18
N LEU A 257 -16.22 23.92 0.14
CA LEU A 257 -16.96 24.47 1.28
C LEU A 257 -18.47 24.24 1.15
N CYS A 258 -19.05 24.40 -0.04
CA CYS A 258 -20.45 24.04 -0.28
C CYS A 258 -20.68 22.54 -0.02
N GLY A 259 -19.75 21.68 -0.44
CA GLY A 259 -19.81 20.25 -0.16
C GLY A 259 -19.76 19.94 1.35
N ASP A 260 -18.93 20.63 2.11
CA ASP A 260 -18.89 20.50 3.57
C ASP A 260 -20.22 20.88 4.21
N ALA A 261 -20.84 22.00 3.77
CA ALA A 261 -22.14 22.45 4.27
C ALA A 261 -23.25 21.42 3.96
N VAL A 262 -23.28 20.86 2.75
CA VAL A 262 -24.24 19.81 2.36
C VAL A 262 -24.06 18.55 3.22
N ASN A 263 -22.81 18.16 3.49
CA ASN A 263 -22.52 17.01 4.34
C ASN A 263 -22.92 17.26 5.81
N ALA A 264 -22.76 18.50 6.31
CA ALA A 264 -23.11 18.88 7.68
C ALA A 264 -24.63 18.83 7.96
N ILE A 265 -25.46 19.12 6.96
CA ILE A 265 -26.95 19.05 7.07
C ILE A 265 -27.51 17.65 6.78
N GLY A 266 -26.64 16.63 6.61
CA GLY A 266 -27.04 15.24 6.46
C GLY A 266 -27.66 14.87 5.09
N LEU A 267 -27.67 15.79 4.15
CA LEU A 267 -28.09 15.55 2.77
C LEU A 267 -26.98 14.80 2.05
N LYS A 268 -27.04 13.48 1.98
CA LYS A 268 -26.13 12.54 1.27
C LYS A 268 -24.65 12.98 1.27
N ARG A 269 -23.72 12.10 1.47
CA ARG A 269 -22.27 12.41 1.41
C ARG A 269 -21.91 13.01 0.04
N PHE A 270 -21.81 14.34 -0.02
CA PHE A 270 -21.38 15.03 -1.24
C PHE A 270 -19.94 14.61 -1.56
N PRO A 271 -19.63 14.17 -2.78
CA PRO A 271 -18.36 13.53 -3.09
C PRO A 271 -17.16 14.47 -3.08
N PHE A 272 -17.36 15.78 -3.25
CA PHE A 272 -16.31 16.81 -3.25
C PHE A 272 -16.44 17.72 -2.04
N ASN A 273 -15.41 17.73 -1.19
CA ASN A 273 -15.36 18.47 0.07
C ASN A 273 -13.93 18.96 0.37
N SER A 274 -13.75 19.79 1.39
CA SER A 274 -12.44 20.34 1.75
C SER A 274 -11.39 19.30 2.09
N PHE A 275 -11.76 18.20 2.73
CA PHE A 275 -10.84 17.10 3.03
C PHE A 275 -10.27 16.47 1.74
N ARG A 276 -11.13 16.17 0.77
CA ARG A 276 -10.71 15.60 -0.51
C ARG A 276 -9.91 16.59 -1.34
N LEU A 277 -10.32 17.86 -1.38
CA LEU A 277 -9.56 18.89 -2.08
C LEU A 277 -8.15 19.03 -1.50
N ASN A 278 -8.02 19.07 -0.17
CA ASN A 278 -6.72 19.13 0.48
C ASN A 278 -5.86 17.92 0.15
N ASN A 279 -6.43 16.70 0.15
CA ASN A 279 -5.71 15.50 -0.24
C ASN A 279 -5.21 15.55 -1.69
N VAL A 280 -5.99 16.11 -2.61
CA VAL A 280 -5.56 16.31 -4.00
C VAL A 280 -4.41 17.31 -4.08
N LEU A 281 -4.52 18.45 -3.40
CA LEU A 281 -3.56 19.55 -3.48
C LEU A 281 -2.28 19.30 -2.68
N THR A 282 -2.31 18.47 -1.62
CA THR A 282 -1.14 18.20 -0.80
C THR A 282 -0.13 17.37 -1.59
N GLN A 283 1.01 17.95 -1.90
CA GLN A 283 2.12 17.24 -2.51
C GLN A 283 2.91 16.49 -1.45
N TYR A 284 3.46 15.35 -1.82
CA TYR A 284 4.38 14.59 -0.99
C TYR A 284 5.32 13.74 -1.84
N GLN A 285 6.58 13.79 -1.47
CA GLN A 285 7.64 13.06 -2.12
C GLN A 285 8.53 12.47 -1.03
N PHE A 286 8.84 11.19 -1.14
CA PHE A 286 9.76 10.51 -0.24
C PHE A 286 11.11 10.37 -0.91
N ASP A 287 12.18 10.32 -0.11
CA ASP A 287 13.49 9.91 -0.61
C ASP A 287 13.47 8.41 -0.92
N LEU A 288 13.54 8.08 -2.19
CA LEU A 288 13.53 6.71 -2.71
C LEU A 288 14.92 6.25 -3.15
N ALA A 289 15.95 7.09 -3.01
CA ALA A 289 17.32 6.72 -3.37
C ALA A 289 17.80 5.45 -2.63
N PRO A 290 17.52 5.26 -1.32
CA PRO A 290 17.87 4.02 -0.63
C PRO A 290 17.18 2.78 -1.22
N THR A 291 15.90 2.91 -1.58
CA THR A 291 15.13 1.81 -2.19
C THR A 291 15.61 1.52 -3.61
N ALA A 292 15.88 2.54 -4.41
CA ALA A 292 16.40 2.40 -5.76
C ALA A 292 17.79 1.74 -5.78
N ALA A 293 18.66 2.10 -4.84
CA ALA A 293 20.00 1.51 -4.71
C ALA A 293 19.94 0.00 -4.42
N VAL A 294 18.97 -0.43 -3.60
CA VAL A 294 18.81 -1.83 -3.20
C VAL A 294 18.01 -2.62 -4.24
N CYS A 295 16.92 -2.07 -4.76
CA CYS A 295 16.02 -2.80 -5.63
C CYS A 295 16.43 -2.76 -7.12
N GLY A 296 17.21 -1.75 -7.55
CA GLY A 296 17.56 -1.55 -8.95
C GLY A 296 16.40 -0.98 -9.78
N PRO A 297 16.52 -0.96 -11.12
CA PRO A 297 15.51 -0.35 -11.99
C PRO A 297 14.17 -1.07 -11.91
N LEU A 298 13.10 -0.28 -11.95
CA LEU A 298 11.73 -0.80 -11.91
C LEU A 298 11.33 -1.41 -13.25
N PRO A 299 10.49 -2.47 -13.23
CA PRO A 299 10.09 -3.18 -14.45
C PRO A 299 9.06 -2.45 -15.30
N CYS A 300 8.28 -1.51 -14.72
CA CYS A 300 7.19 -0.83 -15.42
C CYS A 300 7.29 0.68 -15.24
N ASP A 301 7.03 1.41 -16.30
CA ASP A 301 6.80 2.85 -16.25
C ASP A 301 5.31 3.19 -16.01
N MET A 302 5.01 4.48 -15.85
CA MET A 302 3.66 4.96 -15.60
C MET A 302 2.70 4.62 -16.76
N GLN A 303 3.14 4.73 -18.01
CA GLN A 303 2.29 4.51 -19.18
C GLN A 303 1.91 3.03 -19.32
N GLN A 304 2.86 2.12 -19.09
CA GLN A 304 2.60 0.68 -19.05
C GLN A 304 1.60 0.33 -17.94
N GLY A 305 1.77 0.92 -16.76
CA GLY A 305 0.86 0.72 -15.64
C GLY A 305 -0.57 1.23 -15.94
N VAL A 306 -0.70 2.41 -16.56
CA VAL A 306 -1.99 2.98 -16.96
C VAL A 306 -2.67 2.08 -18.00
N ALA A 307 -1.94 1.67 -19.06
CA ALA A 307 -2.47 0.77 -20.09
C ALA A 307 -3.01 -0.54 -19.50
N ALA A 308 -2.23 -1.19 -18.64
CA ALA A 308 -2.62 -2.43 -17.98
C ALA A 308 -3.84 -2.25 -17.06
N THR A 309 -3.91 -1.12 -16.35
CA THR A 309 -5.03 -0.83 -15.45
C THR A 309 -6.32 -0.59 -16.22
N VAL A 310 -6.27 0.16 -17.32
CA VAL A 310 -7.45 0.39 -18.20
C VAL A 310 -7.93 -0.92 -18.83
N ALA A 311 -7.02 -1.75 -19.32
CA ALA A 311 -7.37 -3.06 -19.86
C ALA A 311 -8.06 -3.95 -18.81
N TRP A 312 -7.55 -3.96 -17.57
CA TRP A 312 -8.16 -4.68 -16.46
C TRP A 312 -9.57 -4.16 -16.13
N LEU A 313 -9.77 -2.84 -16.03
CA LEU A 313 -11.09 -2.24 -15.76
C LEU A 313 -12.12 -2.58 -16.84
N ARG A 314 -11.73 -2.55 -18.11
CA ARG A 314 -12.61 -2.95 -19.23
C ARG A 314 -13.03 -4.41 -19.12
N ASN A 315 -12.11 -5.29 -18.75
CA ASN A 315 -12.42 -6.71 -18.55
C ASN A 315 -13.36 -6.97 -17.36
N LEU A 316 -13.31 -6.14 -16.30
CA LEU A 316 -14.27 -6.20 -15.19
C LEU A 316 -15.68 -5.77 -15.61
N SER A 317 -15.79 -4.75 -16.49
CA SER A 317 -17.08 -4.23 -16.96
C SER A 317 -17.73 -5.14 -18.00
N ALA A 318 -16.98 -6.06 -18.60
CA ALA A 318 -17.47 -7.02 -19.60
C ALA A 318 -17.98 -8.33 -18.98
N ARG A 319 -17.78 -8.54 -17.68
CA ARG A 319 -18.27 -9.69 -16.87
C ARG A 319 -19.56 -9.32 -16.17
#